data_d68074cde557bb89029d6d568159f698
#
_entry.id   d68074cde557bb89029d6d568159f698
#
_cell.length_a   1.000
_cell.length_b   1.000
_cell.length_c   1.000
_cell.angle_alpha   90.00
_cell.angle_beta   90.00
_cell.angle_gamma   90.00
#
_symmetry.space_group_name_H-M   'P 1'
#
loop_
_entity.id
_entity.type
_entity.pdbx_description
1 polymer ?
#
loop_
_entity_poly.entity_id
_entity_poly.type
_entity_poly.pdbx_seq_one_letter_code
_entity_poly.pdbx_strand_id
1 'polypeptide(L)'
;MPTPAVRFERVSKRYGEVAAVDDISLDVEPRAFVALVGRSGSGKSTLLKTVNRLVEPSAGRVLLDGEDVAAGPAPMLRRRIGYVFQHVGLFPHMTVAENIAIGPRIAGSPPPDMARLLDLVELPRAFAARRPAELSGGQRQRVGIARALAPGAKLMLMDEAFGALDPVTRDALGRRLRDLHDELGLTTILVTHDMAEALLLATRVAVMEEGRIVADETPAALLAGAGGEAAQALVAVPRDQARRLAGL
;
A
#
# COMPACT_ATOMS: atom_id res chain seq x y z
N MET A 1 12.02 3.67 -22.94
CA MET A 1 11.91 3.51 -21.47
C MET A 1 10.98 2.34 -21.21
N PRO A 2 11.18 1.54 -20.16
CA PRO A 2 10.22 0.49 -19.81
C PRO A 2 8.86 1.10 -19.51
N THR A 3 7.78 0.34 -19.74
CA THR A 3 6.43 0.78 -19.41
C THR A 3 6.27 0.78 -17.88
N PRO A 4 5.84 1.88 -17.24
CA PRO A 4 5.54 1.89 -15.81
C PRO A 4 4.48 0.87 -15.45
N ALA A 5 4.58 0.24 -14.28
CA ALA A 5 3.56 -0.66 -13.77
C ALA A 5 2.25 0.09 -13.48
N VAL A 6 2.36 1.29 -12.91
CA VAL A 6 1.21 2.20 -12.74
C VAL A 6 1.60 3.58 -13.24
N ARG A 7 0.72 4.21 -14.03
CA ARG A 7 0.88 5.61 -14.46
C ARG A 7 -0.37 6.39 -14.15
N PHE A 8 -0.21 7.50 -13.46
CA PHE A 8 -1.24 8.52 -13.30
C PHE A 8 -1.00 9.60 -14.33
N GLU A 9 -1.97 9.90 -15.17
CA GLU A 9 -1.91 10.95 -16.19
C GLU A 9 -2.92 12.04 -15.88
N ARG A 10 -2.43 13.13 -15.27
CA ARG A 10 -3.20 14.33 -14.91
C ARG A 10 -4.47 14.00 -14.11
N VAL A 11 -4.34 13.06 -13.17
CA VAL A 11 -5.46 12.55 -12.38
C VAL A 11 -5.96 13.62 -11.43
N SER A 12 -7.26 13.91 -11.51
CA SER A 12 -7.96 14.75 -10.54
C SER A 12 -9.19 14.05 -9.99
N LYS A 13 -9.50 14.30 -8.71
CA LYS A 13 -10.75 13.84 -8.08
C LYS A 13 -11.34 14.97 -7.25
N ARG A 14 -12.58 15.31 -7.57
CA ARG A 14 -13.36 16.29 -6.82
C ARG A 14 -14.53 15.63 -6.11
N TYR A 15 -14.83 16.14 -4.92
CA TYR A 15 -16.05 15.84 -4.17
C TYR A 15 -16.75 17.20 -3.91
N GLY A 16 -17.78 17.51 -4.71
CA GLY A 16 -18.35 18.84 -4.74
C GLY A 16 -17.29 19.88 -5.09
N GLU A 17 -17.12 20.90 -4.27
CA GLU A 17 -16.13 21.96 -4.46
C GLU A 17 -14.71 21.56 -4.04
N VAL A 18 -14.55 20.47 -3.29
CA VAL A 18 -13.23 20.06 -2.76
C VAL A 18 -12.49 19.21 -3.78
N ALA A 19 -11.30 19.64 -4.19
CA ALA A 19 -10.36 18.84 -4.97
C ALA A 19 -9.52 17.97 -4.02
N ALA A 20 -9.92 16.72 -3.88
CA ALA A 20 -9.17 15.75 -3.06
C ALA A 20 -7.88 15.28 -3.73
N VAL A 21 -7.85 15.27 -5.07
CA VAL A 21 -6.66 15.03 -5.91
C VAL A 21 -6.72 16.06 -7.03
N ASP A 22 -5.60 16.71 -7.32
CA ASP A 22 -5.54 17.85 -8.27
C ASP A 22 -4.34 17.71 -9.22
N ASP A 23 -4.63 17.36 -10.47
CA ASP A 23 -3.71 17.26 -11.61
C ASP A 23 -2.42 16.44 -11.34
N ILE A 24 -2.57 15.26 -10.71
CA ILE A 24 -1.42 14.40 -10.38
C ILE A 24 -0.97 13.61 -11.62
N SER A 25 0.33 13.74 -11.95
CA SER A 25 1.05 12.88 -12.88
C SER A 25 2.19 12.18 -12.13
N LEU A 26 2.19 10.86 -12.13
CA LEU A 26 3.17 10.04 -11.41
C LEU A 26 3.34 8.70 -12.13
N ASP A 27 4.60 8.31 -12.37
CA ASP A 27 4.95 6.97 -12.86
C ASP A 27 5.47 6.12 -11.69
N VAL A 28 4.97 4.90 -11.59
CA VAL A 28 5.46 3.87 -10.66
C VAL A 28 6.07 2.76 -11.48
N GLU A 29 7.38 2.64 -11.41
CA GLU A 29 8.12 1.64 -12.17
C GLU A 29 7.87 0.20 -11.67
N PRO A 30 8.01 -0.82 -12.52
CA PRO A 30 7.96 -2.19 -12.08
C PRO A 30 8.98 -2.46 -10.96
N ARG A 31 8.55 -3.18 -9.94
CA ARG A 31 9.34 -3.51 -8.74
C ARG A 31 9.72 -2.30 -7.88
N ALA A 32 9.15 -1.12 -8.12
CA ALA A 32 9.33 0.00 -7.20
C ALA A 32 8.45 -0.19 -5.96
N PHE A 33 8.98 0.24 -4.81
CA PHE A 33 8.21 0.42 -3.58
C PHE A 33 8.03 1.92 -3.38
N VAL A 34 6.84 2.45 -3.73
CA VAL A 34 6.52 3.88 -3.61
C VAL A 34 5.67 4.11 -2.38
N ALA A 35 6.10 5.02 -1.50
CA ALA A 35 5.26 5.51 -0.40
C ALA A 35 4.62 6.84 -0.77
N LEU A 36 3.30 6.93 -0.60
CA LEU A 36 2.54 8.18 -0.64
C LEU A 36 2.40 8.70 0.79
N VAL A 37 3.07 9.80 1.10
CA VAL A 37 3.14 10.36 2.46
C VAL A 37 2.52 11.75 2.49
N GLY A 38 1.96 12.16 3.62
CA GLY A 38 1.38 13.49 3.80
C GLY A 38 0.37 13.52 4.95
N ARG A 39 -0.08 14.71 5.31
CA ARG A 39 -1.05 14.90 6.41
C ARG A 39 -2.38 14.20 6.09
N SER A 40 -3.18 13.96 7.13
CA SER A 40 -4.55 13.48 6.93
C SER A 40 -5.33 14.44 6.03
N GLY A 41 -6.11 13.90 5.10
CA GLY A 41 -6.87 14.70 4.12
C GLY A 41 -6.09 15.17 2.91
N SER A 42 -4.77 14.88 2.76
CA SER A 42 -3.98 15.31 1.60
C SER A 42 -4.29 14.57 0.27
N GLY A 43 -5.24 13.63 0.26
CA GLY A 43 -5.68 12.94 -0.96
C GLY A 43 -5.06 11.57 -1.24
N LYS A 44 -4.10 11.09 -0.44
CA LYS A 44 -3.35 9.83 -0.64
C LYS A 44 -4.22 8.61 -0.89
N SER A 45 -5.15 8.31 0.04
CA SER A 45 -6.06 7.16 -0.10
C SER A 45 -7.01 7.33 -1.27
N THR A 46 -7.40 8.56 -1.62
CA THR A 46 -8.21 8.84 -2.81
C THR A 46 -7.43 8.50 -4.07
N LEU A 47 -6.17 8.97 -4.18
CA LEU A 47 -5.29 8.67 -5.30
C LEU A 47 -5.06 7.16 -5.42
N LEU A 48 -4.70 6.47 -4.31
CA LEU A 48 -4.49 5.03 -4.29
C LEU A 48 -5.73 4.27 -4.82
N LYS A 49 -6.92 4.67 -4.39
CA LYS A 49 -8.20 4.04 -4.77
C LYS A 49 -8.59 4.25 -6.23
N THR A 50 -7.94 5.16 -6.95
CA THR A 50 -8.17 5.30 -8.40
C THR A 50 -7.54 4.16 -9.18
N VAL A 51 -6.45 3.56 -8.69
CA VAL A 51 -5.75 2.45 -9.36
C VAL A 51 -6.64 1.21 -9.48
N ASN A 52 -7.43 0.90 -8.44
CA ASN A 52 -8.31 -0.27 -8.42
C ASN A 52 -9.79 0.08 -8.70
N ARG A 53 -10.06 1.33 -9.11
CA ARG A 53 -11.42 1.84 -9.40
C ARG A 53 -12.39 1.69 -8.22
N LEU A 54 -11.92 1.79 -6.98
CA LEU A 54 -12.79 2.05 -5.83
C LEU A 54 -13.22 3.52 -5.80
N VAL A 55 -12.43 4.39 -6.41
CA VAL A 55 -12.75 5.79 -6.72
C VAL A 55 -12.48 6.01 -8.20
N GLU A 56 -13.42 6.60 -8.93
CA GLU A 56 -13.20 7.00 -10.32
C GLU A 56 -12.69 8.44 -10.36
N PRO A 57 -11.63 8.74 -11.15
CA PRO A 57 -11.17 10.10 -11.37
C PRO A 57 -12.28 11.01 -11.92
N SER A 58 -12.24 12.30 -11.59
CA SER A 58 -13.09 13.30 -12.22
C SER A 58 -12.48 13.82 -13.54
N ALA A 59 -11.15 13.73 -13.67
CA ALA A 59 -10.39 14.04 -14.87
C ALA A 59 -9.07 13.27 -14.88
N GLY A 60 -8.44 13.16 -16.04
CA GLY A 60 -7.24 12.35 -16.23
C GLY A 60 -7.56 10.86 -16.29
N ARG A 61 -6.51 10.02 -16.26
CA ARG A 61 -6.66 8.56 -16.29
C ARG A 61 -5.54 7.87 -15.54
N VAL A 62 -5.78 6.60 -15.18
CA VAL A 62 -4.77 5.72 -14.59
C VAL A 62 -4.53 4.55 -15.53
N LEU A 63 -3.26 4.24 -15.78
CA LEU A 63 -2.86 3.08 -16.57
C LEU A 63 -2.22 2.04 -15.65
N LEU A 64 -2.52 0.77 -15.87
CA LEU A 64 -1.88 -0.39 -15.25
C LEU A 64 -1.24 -1.20 -16.37
N ASP A 65 0.09 -1.35 -16.34
CA ASP A 65 0.89 -2.02 -17.39
C ASP A 65 0.62 -1.43 -18.80
N GLY A 66 0.34 -0.11 -18.87
CA GLY A 66 0.02 0.60 -20.12
C GLY A 66 -1.45 0.54 -20.55
N GLU A 67 -2.30 -0.24 -19.88
CA GLU A 67 -3.74 -0.35 -20.15
C GLU A 67 -4.53 0.61 -19.26
N ASP A 68 -5.50 1.35 -19.82
CA ASP A 68 -6.39 2.19 -19.01
C ASP A 68 -7.22 1.33 -18.06
N VAL A 69 -7.15 1.60 -16.76
CA VAL A 69 -7.93 0.86 -15.77
C VAL A 69 -9.44 0.95 -15.99
N ALA A 70 -9.90 1.97 -16.73
CA ALA A 70 -11.31 2.14 -17.10
C ALA A 70 -11.74 1.29 -18.29
N ALA A 71 -10.83 0.71 -19.07
CA ALA A 71 -11.14 0.01 -20.32
C ALA A 71 -11.96 -1.28 -20.15
N GLY A 72 -11.97 -1.87 -18.95
CA GLY A 72 -12.64 -3.15 -18.72
C GLY A 72 -13.50 -3.18 -17.45
N PRO A 73 -14.12 -4.33 -17.14
CA PRO A 73 -14.88 -4.50 -15.90
C PRO A 73 -14.00 -4.37 -14.65
N ALA A 74 -14.38 -3.52 -13.70
CA ALA A 74 -13.62 -3.31 -12.46
C ALA A 74 -13.33 -4.61 -11.66
N PRO A 75 -14.21 -5.62 -11.60
CA PRO A 75 -13.88 -6.89 -10.95
C PRO A 75 -12.70 -7.62 -11.57
N MET A 76 -12.52 -7.53 -12.90
CA MET A 76 -11.38 -8.17 -13.60
C MET A 76 -10.07 -7.44 -13.28
N LEU A 77 -10.09 -6.11 -13.27
CA LEU A 77 -8.96 -5.28 -12.84
C LEU A 77 -8.54 -5.63 -11.41
N ARG A 78 -9.50 -5.67 -10.46
CA ARG A 78 -9.21 -5.91 -9.03
C ARG A 78 -8.62 -7.29 -8.75
N ARG A 79 -8.83 -8.29 -9.62
CA ARG A 79 -8.18 -9.61 -9.53
C ARG A 79 -6.68 -9.56 -9.83
N ARG A 80 -6.20 -8.53 -10.55
CA ARG A 80 -4.77 -8.31 -10.87
C ARG A 80 -4.03 -7.55 -9.77
N ILE A 81 -4.75 -7.07 -8.73
CA ILE A 81 -4.24 -6.15 -7.71
C ILE A 81 -4.44 -6.75 -6.33
N GLY A 82 -3.36 -6.88 -5.57
CA GLY A 82 -3.43 -7.14 -4.13
C GLY A 82 -3.78 -5.86 -3.39
N TYR A 83 -4.80 -5.87 -2.55
CA TYR A 83 -5.19 -4.69 -1.79
C TYR A 83 -5.26 -4.99 -0.29
N VAL A 84 -4.49 -4.24 0.50
CA VAL A 84 -4.51 -4.29 1.96
C VAL A 84 -5.22 -3.04 2.47
N PHE A 85 -6.36 -3.23 3.12
CA PHE A 85 -7.18 -2.14 3.66
C PHE A 85 -6.62 -1.62 4.98
N GLN A 86 -6.87 -0.36 5.29
CA GLN A 86 -6.59 0.28 6.58
C GLN A 86 -7.18 -0.51 7.76
N HIS A 87 -8.45 -0.87 7.65
CA HIS A 87 -9.08 -1.85 8.51
C HIS A 87 -9.11 -3.18 7.75
N VAL A 88 -8.32 -4.16 8.15
CA VAL A 88 -8.06 -5.40 7.40
C VAL A 88 -9.29 -6.00 6.72
N GLY A 89 -10.50 -5.78 7.29
CA GLY A 89 -11.77 -6.22 6.72
C GLY A 89 -11.81 -7.72 6.49
N LEU A 90 -11.35 -8.52 7.47
CA LEU A 90 -11.54 -9.96 7.43
C LEU A 90 -13.02 -10.28 7.68
N PHE A 91 -13.53 -11.28 6.97
CA PHE A 91 -14.87 -11.80 7.18
C PHE A 91 -14.91 -12.55 8.54
N PRO A 92 -15.66 -12.07 9.55
CA PRO A 92 -15.57 -12.61 10.91
C PRO A 92 -16.11 -14.03 11.05
N HIS A 93 -16.99 -14.44 10.15
CA HIS A 93 -17.60 -15.78 10.11
C HIS A 93 -16.76 -16.81 9.34
N MET A 94 -15.71 -16.36 8.64
CA MET A 94 -14.78 -17.20 7.89
C MET A 94 -13.53 -17.50 8.70
N THR A 95 -12.93 -18.66 8.47
CA THR A 95 -11.60 -18.99 8.97
C THR A 95 -10.52 -18.17 8.30
N VAL A 96 -9.29 -18.22 8.79
CA VAL A 96 -8.11 -17.61 8.15
C VAL A 96 -7.94 -18.15 6.74
N ALA A 97 -8.02 -19.48 6.56
CA ALA A 97 -7.88 -20.09 5.24
C ALA A 97 -8.97 -19.61 4.26
N GLU A 98 -10.22 -19.52 4.69
CA GLU A 98 -11.32 -19.04 3.88
C GLU A 98 -11.17 -17.55 3.51
N ASN A 99 -10.71 -16.72 4.47
CA ASN A 99 -10.42 -15.32 4.21
C ASN A 99 -9.30 -15.14 3.16
N ILE A 100 -8.22 -15.93 3.26
CA ILE A 100 -7.11 -15.88 2.30
C ILE A 100 -7.58 -16.35 0.92
N ALA A 101 -8.35 -17.44 0.85
CA ALA A 101 -8.77 -18.05 -0.41
C ALA A 101 -9.93 -17.35 -1.10
N ILE A 102 -10.56 -16.32 -0.49
CA ILE A 102 -11.78 -15.71 -1.01
C ILE A 102 -11.59 -15.11 -2.42
N GLY A 103 -10.47 -14.43 -2.68
CA GLY A 103 -10.16 -13.84 -3.97
C GLY A 103 -10.04 -14.89 -5.09
N PRO A 104 -9.14 -15.89 -4.96
CA PRO A 104 -9.06 -17.01 -5.89
C PRO A 104 -10.39 -17.74 -6.08
N ARG A 105 -11.15 -18.00 -5.01
CA ARG A 105 -12.47 -18.66 -5.09
C ARG A 105 -13.48 -17.87 -5.93
N ILE A 106 -13.56 -16.54 -5.73
CA ILE A 106 -14.45 -15.67 -6.54
C ILE A 106 -13.99 -15.62 -8.01
N ALA A 107 -12.66 -15.70 -8.23
CA ALA A 107 -12.08 -15.71 -9.56
C ALA A 107 -12.28 -17.04 -10.32
N GLY A 108 -12.74 -18.10 -9.65
CA GLY A 108 -12.76 -19.45 -10.21
C GLY A 108 -11.36 -20.04 -10.42
N SER A 109 -10.36 -19.51 -9.71
CA SER A 109 -8.97 -19.98 -9.78
C SER A 109 -8.74 -21.17 -8.85
N PRO A 110 -7.72 -22.00 -9.09
CA PRO A 110 -7.33 -23.06 -8.16
C PRO A 110 -7.11 -22.53 -6.74
N PRO A 111 -7.34 -23.36 -5.70
CA PRO A 111 -7.03 -22.98 -4.33
C PRO A 111 -5.55 -22.57 -4.21
N PRO A 112 -5.25 -21.48 -3.47
CA PRO A 112 -3.88 -21.07 -3.27
C PRO A 112 -3.15 -22.07 -2.34
N ASP A 113 -1.82 -22.13 -2.47
CA ASP A 113 -0.99 -22.87 -1.51
C ASP A 113 -1.02 -22.16 -0.16
N MET A 114 -1.93 -22.63 0.70
CA MET A 114 -2.21 -22.07 2.03
C MET A 114 -1.00 -22.14 2.94
N ALA A 115 -0.26 -23.26 2.89
CA ALA A 115 0.91 -23.45 3.73
C ALA A 115 1.99 -22.41 3.38
N ARG A 116 2.26 -22.24 2.08
CA ARG A 116 3.20 -21.24 1.59
C ARG A 116 2.77 -19.81 1.95
N LEU A 117 1.49 -19.46 1.79
CA LEU A 117 1.00 -18.12 2.13
C LEU A 117 1.11 -17.79 3.61
N LEU A 118 0.83 -18.75 4.49
CA LEU A 118 1.00 -18.57 5.93
C LEU A 118 2.48 -18.46 6.31
N ASP A 119 3.35 -19.28 5.72
CA ASP A 119 4.80 -19.21 5.93
C ASP A 119 5.36 -17.84 5.46
N LEU A 120 4.92 -17.33 4.29
CA LEU A 120 5.32 -16.03 3.77
C LEU A 120 5.03 -14.87 4.73
N VAL A 121 3.92 -14.94 5.46
CA VAL A 121 3.53 -13.91 6.44
C VAL A 121 3.88 -14.30 7.88
N GLU A 122 4.69 -15.33 8.08
CA GLU A 122 5.16 -15.81 9.39
C GLU A 122 4.01 -16.11 10.37
N LEU A 123 2.97 -16.77 9.87
CA LEU A 123 1.89 -17.29 10.70
C LEU A 123 1.98 -18.82 10.79
N PRO A 124 1.82 -19.41 11.98
CA PRO A 124 1.76 -20.85 12.12
C PRO A 124 0.68 -21.46 11.23
N ARG A 125 0.98 -22.55 10.52
CA ARG A 125 0.02 -23.23 9.62
C ARG A 125 -1.26 -23.65 10.33
N ALA A 126 -1.17 -23.97 11.63
CA ALA A 126 -2.33 -24.30 12.48
C ALA A 126 -3.34 -23.14 12.58
N PHE A 127 -2.95 -21.89 12.25
CA PHE A 127 -3.85 -20.74 12.25
C PHE A 127 -4.87 -20.78 11.11
N ALA A 128 -4.66 -21.61 10.08
CA ALA A 128 -5.59 -21.77 8.96
C ALA A 128 -7.05 -21.99 9.40
N ALA A 129 -7.25 -22.75 10.48
CA ALA A 129 -8.58 -23.06 11.02
C ALA A 129 -9.15 -22.01 11.98
N ARG A 130 -8.35 -21.05 12.46
CA ARG A 130 -8.79 -19.99 13.37
C ARG A 130 -9.70 -18.99 12.68
N ARG A 131 -10.53 -18.30 13.48
CA ARG A 131 -11.34 -17.16 13.06
C ARG A 131 -10.67 -15.85 13.43
N PRO A 132 -11.02 -14.72 12.77
CA PRO A 132 -10.44 -13.42 13.06
C PRO A 132 -10.53 -12.96 14.52
N ALA A 133 -11.57 -13.36 15.25
CA ALA A 133 -11.74 -13.07 16.67
C ALA A 133 -10.67 -13.72 17.58
N GLU A 134 -10.03 -14.80 17.12
CA GLU A 134 -8.99 -15.54 17.83
C GLU A 134 -7.57 -15.02 17.55
N LEU A 135 -7.46 -13.92 16.80
CA LEU A 135 -6.20 -13.36 16.34
C LEU A 135 -5.91 -12.00 16.99
N SER A 136 -4.63 -11.73 17.26
CA SER A 136 -4.18 -10.36 17.59
C SER A 136 -4.34 -9.41 16.39
N GLY A 137 -4.22 -8.09 16.63
CA GLY A 137 -4.26 -7.08 15.57
C GLY A 137 -3.21 -7.34 14.47
N GLY A 138 -1.95 -7.60 14.87
CA GLY A 138 -0.87 -7.92 13.94
C GLY A 138 -1.09 -9.22 13.17
N GLN A 139 -1.64 -10.25 13.82
CA GLN A 139 -1.97 -11.50 13.14
C GLN A 139 -3.09 -11.29 12.11
N ARG A 140 -4.12 -10.50 12.43
CA ARG A 140 -5.15 -10.14 11.44
C ARG A 140 -4.56 -9.39 10.25
N GLN A 141 -3.59 -8.48 10.50
CA GLN A 141 -2.92 -7.74 9.43
C GLN A 141 -2.13 -8.67 8.52
N ARG A 142 -1.37 -9.63 9.09
CA ARG A 142 -0.64 -10.65 8.32
C ARG A 142 -1.58 -11.52 7.47
N VAL A 143 -2.76 -11.89 7.99
CA VAL A 143 -3.81 -12.56 7.19
C VAL A 143 -4.29 -11.68 6.04
N GLY A 144 -4.45 -10.37 6.25
CA GLY A 144 -4.81 -9.40 5.21
C GLY A 144 -3.78 -9.33 4.09
N ILE A 145 -2.48 -9.35 4.43
CA ILE A 145 -1.38 -9.40 3.47
C ILE A 145 -1.40 -10.73 2.70
N ALA A 146 -1.54 -11.88 3.40
CA ALA A 146 -1.65 -13.18 2.76
C ALA A 146 -2.83 -13.26 1.78
N ARG A 147 -3.98 -12.67 2.15
CA ARG A 147 -5.17 -12.55 1.27
C ARG A 147 -4.87 -11.71 0.03
N ALA A 148 -4.13 -10.62 0.17
CA ALA A 148 -3.73 -9.76 -0.94
C ALA A 148 -2.74 -10.46 -1.90
N LEU A 149 -1.88 -11.34 -1.38
CA LEU A 149 -0.92 -12.13 -2.15
C LEU A 149 -1.55 -13.37 -2.82
N ALA A 150 -2.65 -13.91 -2.27
CA ALA A 150 -3.25 -15.17 -2.71
C ALA A 150 -3.61 -15.24 -4.20
N PRO A 151 -4.04 -14.14 -4.88
CA PRO A 151 -4.27 -14.15 -6.32
C PRO A 151 -2.98 -14.19 -7.18
N GLY A 152 -1.79 -14.07 -6.59
CA GLY A 152 -0.52 -13.96 -7.32
C GLY A 152 -0.30 -12.61 -7.99
N ALA A 153 -0.99 -11.56 -7.53
CA ALA A 153 -0.87 -10.20 -8.04
C ALA A 153 0.56 -9.67 -7.87
N LYS A 154 1.06 -8.97 -8.90
CA LYS A 154 2.37 -8.31 -8.86
C LYS A 154 2.30 -6.87 -8.36
N LEU A 155 1.14 -6.24 -8.43
CA LEU A 155 0.88 -4.92 -7.85
C LEU A 155 0.19 -5.08 -6.50
N MET A 156 0.78 -4.47 -5.46
CA MET A 156 0.22 -4.41 -4.11
C MET A 156 -0.08 -2.95 -3.74
N LEU A 157 -1.31 -2.69 -3.37
CA LEU A 157 -1.77 -1.41 -2.85
C LEU A 157 -2.05 -1.55 -1.36
N MET A 158 -1.53 -0.65 -0.54
CA MET A 158 -1.65 -0.69 0.91
C MET A 158 -2.13 0.68 1.43
N ASP A 159 -3.30 0.70 2.06
CA ASP A 159 -3.91 1.92 2.59
C ASP A 159 -3.76 1.93 4.12
N GLU A 160 -2.78 2.68 4.66
CA GLU A 160 -2.46 2.80 6.10
C GLU A 160 -2.37 1.44 6.83
N ALA A 161 -1.73 0.46 6.19
CA ALA A 161 -1.76 -0.94 6.62
C ALA A 161 -1.15 -1.20 8.00
N PHE A 162 -0.36 -0.29 8.55
CA PHE A 162 0.35 -0.48 9.83
C PHE A 162 -0.21 0.37 10.98
N GLY A 163 -1.15 1.29 10.70
CA GLY A 163 -1.59 2.31 11.65
C GLY A 163 -2.20 1.79 12.96
N ALA A 164 -2.78 0.59 12.95
CA ALA A 164 -3.42 -0.03 14.12
C ALA A 164 -2.51 -0.98 14.92
N LEU A 165 -1.20 -1.05 14.58
CA LEU A 165 -0.26 -1.97 15.21
C LEU A 165 0.59 -1.28 16.29
N ASP A 166 0.95 -2.04 17.32
CA ASP A 166 1.96 -1.60 18.28
C ASP A 166 3.33 -1.44 17.58
N PRO A 167 4.26 -0.64 18.13
CA PRO A 167 5.52 -0.31 17.47
C PRO A 167 6.38 -1.54 17.13
N VAL A 168 6.41 -2.56 18.00
CA VAL A 168 7.25 -3.76 17.79
C VAL A 168 6.69 -4.60 16.65
N THR A 169 5.38 -4.85 16.66
CA THR A 169 4.69 -5.60 15.60
C THR A 169 4.77 -4.85 14.27
N ARG A 170 4.66 -3.53 14.28
CA ARG A 170 4.75 -2.67 13.10
C ARG A 170 6.12 -2.79 12.44
N ASP A 171 7.19 -2.65 13.19
CA ASP A 171 8.57 -2.74 12.69
C ASP A 171 8.86 -4.13 12.13
N ALA A 172 8.50 -5.20 12.86
CA ALA A 172 8.69 -6.57 12.39
C ALA A 172 7.91 -6.85 11.09
N LEU A 173 6.65 -6.40 11.02
CA LEU A 173 5.80 -6.59 9.83
C LEU A 173 6.30 -5.75 8.65
N GLY A 174 6.78 -4.54 8.91
CA GLY A 174 7.37 -3.66 7.89
C GLY A 174 8.58 -4.31 7.23
N ARG A 175 9.54 -4.81 8.03
CA ARG A 175 10.70 -5.56 7.52
C ARG A 175 10.26 -6.77 6.69
N ARG A 176 9.36 -7.58 7.22
CA ARG A 176 8.88 -8.76 6.49
C ARG A 176 8.19 -8.40 5.18
N LEU A 177 7.42 -7.31 5.14
CA LEU A 177 6.80 -6.81 3.91
C LEU A 177 7.87 -6.38 2.90
N ARG A 178 8.94 -5.72 3.36
CA ARG A 178 10.05 -5.33 2.48
C ARG A 178 10.73 -6.56 1.88
N ASP A 179 11.01 -7.59 2.68
CA ASP A 179 11.58 -8.84 2.22
C ASP A 179 10.67 -9.52 1.18
N LEU A 180 9.35 -9.60 1.46
CA LEU A 180 8.36 -10.14 0.54
C LEU A 180 8.28 -9.36 -0.79
N HIS A 181 8.37 -8.03 -0.72
CA HIS A 181 8.41 -7.19 -1.90
C HIS A 181 9.59 -7.58 -2.80
N ASP A 182 10.78 -7.72 -2.24
CA ASP A 182 11.99 -8.06 -2.97
C ASP A 182 11.96 -9.53 -3.46
N GLU A 183 11.59 -10.49 -2.58
CA GLU A 183 11.52 -11.92 -2.90
C GLU A 183 10.54 -12.22 -4.04
N LEU A 184 9.38 -11.58 -4.04
CA LEU A 184 8.31 -11.82 -5.01
C LEU A 184 8.38 -10.89 -6.22
N GLY A 185 9.27 -9.89 -6.20
CA GLY A 185 9.41 -8.87 -7.23
C GLY A 185 8.12 -8.06 -7.39
N LEU A 186 7.54 -7.63 -6.28
CA LEU A 186 6.29 -6.87 -6.28
C LEU A 186 6.53 -5.42 -6.72
N THR A 187 5.50 -4.78 -7.23
CA THR A 187 5.36 -3.32 -7.26
C THR A 187 4.44 -2.94 -6.13
N THR A 188 4.84 -2.02 -5.25
CA THR A 188 4.05 -1.68 -4.06
C THR A 188 3.80 -0.18 -3.99
N ILE A 189 2.55 0.22 -3.75
CA ILE A 189 2.18 1.59 -3.40
C ILE A 189 1.61 1.57 -1.98
N LEU A 190 2.31 2.20 -1.05
CA LEU A 190 1.95 2.30 0.35
C LEU A 190 1.47 3.72 0.67
N VAL A 191 0.27 3.86 1.16
CA VAL A 191 -0.21 5.09 1.80
C VAL A 191 0.11 5.02 3.29
N THR A 192 0.80 6.02 3.79
CA THR A 192 1.07 6.19 5.22
C THR A 192 1.13 7.67 5.60
N HIS A 193 0.87 7.97 6.86
CA HIS A 193 1.14 9.28 7.45
C HIS A 193 2.46 9.29 8.27
N ASP A 194 3.12 8.13 8.36
CA ASP A 194 4.38 7.96 9.09
C ASP A 194 5.57 8.05 8.13
N MET A 195 6.34 9.15 8.23
CA MET A 195 7.52 9.36 7.40
C MET A 195 8.63 8.34 7.73
N ALA A 196 8.72 7.83 8.95
CA ALA A 196 9.71 6.80 9.29
C ALA A 196 9.42 5.48 8.54
N GLU A 197 8.14 5.07 8.47
CA GLU A 197 7.74 3.92 7.64
C GLU A 197 8.16 4.10 6.18
N ALA A 198 7.87 5.28 5.60
CA ALA A 198 8.20 5.57 4.21
C ALA A 198 9.71 5.51 3.96
N LEU A 199 10.51 6.13 4.84
CA LEU A 199 11.97 6.15 4.72
C LEU A 199 12.61 4.75 4.87
N LEU A 200 12.01 3.87 5.69
CA LEU A 200 12.54 2.53 5.96
C LEU A 200 12.12 1.51 4.90
N LEU A 201 10.95 1.64 4.31
CA LEU A 201 10.36 0.62 3.45
C LEU A 201 10.44 0.96 1.96
N ALA A 202 10.28 2.23 1.60
CA ALA A 202 10.14 2.61 0.21
C ALA A 202 11.49 2.82 -0.50
N THR A 203 11.48 2.61 -1.82
CA THR A 203 12.57 3.02 -2.71
C THR A 203 12.40 4.46 -3.19
N ARG A 204 11.15 4.97 -3.12
CA ARG A 204 10.75 6.30 -3.56
C ARG A 204 9.59 6.80 -2.70
N VAL A 205 9.63 8.07 -2.34
CA VAL A 205 8.63 8.71 -1.47
C VAL A 205 8.03 9.89 -2.20
N ALA A 206 6.72 9.83 -2.47
CA ALA A 206 5.95 10.93 -3.00
C ALA A 206 5.20 11.62 -1.86
N VAL A 207 5.51 12.89 -1.61
CA VAL A 207 4.87 13.69 -0.56
C VAL A 207 3.67 14.41 -1.16
N MET A 208 2.51 14.23 -0.52
CA MET A 208 1.26 14.86 -0.94
C MET A 208 0.80 15.93 0.05
N GLU A 209 0.45 17.08 -0.49
CA GLU A 209 -0.16 18.19 0.22
C GLU A 209 -1.30 18.78 -0.62
N GLU A 210 -2.44 19.04 -0.02
CA GLU A 210 -3.61 19.67 -0.66
C GLU A 210 -3.99 19.07 -2.03
N GLY A 211 -3.94 17.75 -2.14
CA GLY A 211 -4.30 17.01 -3.36
C GLY A 211 -3.21 16.95 -4.43
N ARG A 212 -2.03 17.52 -4.20
CA ARG A 212 -0.91 17.56 -5.15
C ARG A 212 0.31 16.81 -4.64
N ILE A 213 1.16 16.34 -5.55
CA ILE A 213 2.50 15.86 -5.21
C ILE A 213 3.43 17.07 -5.16
N VAL A 214 3.99 17.34 -3.98
CA VAL A 214 4.91 18.47 -3.74
C VAL A 214 6.38 18.04 -3.69
N ALA A 215 6.65 16.74 -3.51
CA ALA A 215 7.98 16.15 -3.63
C ALA A 215 7.86 14.70 -4.08
N ASP A 216 8.87 14.21 -4.80
CA ASP A 216 8.96 12.84 -5.30
C ASP A 216 10.44 12.46 -5.36
N GLU A 217 10.92 11.84 -4.29
CA GLU A 217 12.34 11.69 -4.01
C GLU A 217 12.69 10.29 -3.48
N THR A 218 13.95 9.94 -3.52
CA THR A 218 14.44 8.77 -2.79
C THR A 218 14.55 9.08 -1.28
N PRO A 219 14.46 8.05 -0.39
CA PRO A 219 14.71 8.23 1.05
C PRO A 219 16.05 8.93 1.34
N ALA A 220 17.12 8.57 0.62
CA ALA A 220 18.43 9.17 0.79
C ALA A 220 18.44 10.66 0.42
N ALA A 221 17.79 11.05 -0.67
CA ALA A 221 17.67 12.45 -1.07
C ALA A 221 16.89 13.28 -0.06
N LEU A 222 15.76 12.75 0.46
CA LEU A 222 14.98 13.39 1.53
C LEU A 222 15.81 13.59 2.81
N LEU A 223 16.58 12.59 3.22
CA LEU A 223 17.46 12.69 4.38
C LEU A 223 18.61 13.69 4.15
N ALA A 224 19.04 13.88 2.90
CA ALA A 224 20.04 14.88 2.52
C ALA A 224 19.46 16.31 2.38
N GLY A 225 18.14 16.50 2.52
CA GLY A 225 17.50 17.81 2.51
C GLY A 225 16.70 18.14 1.24
N ALA A 226 16.55 17.20 0.30
CA ALA A 226 15.71 17.39 -0.88
C ALA A 226 14.20 17.42 -0.55
N GLY A 227 13.38 17.78 -1.53
CA GLY A 227 11.91 17.68 -1.49
C GLY A 227 11.20 18.96 -0.99
N GLY A 228 11.93 20.03 -0.70
CA GLY A 228 11.34 21.31 -0.28
C GLY A 228 10.82 21.33 1.16
N GLU A 229 10.17 22.43 1.53
CA GLU A 229 9.77 22.69 2.93
C GLU A 229 8.77 21.66 3.47
N ALA A 230 7.72 21.33 2.71
CA ALA A 230 6.68 20.41 3.13
C ALA A 230 7.25 18.99 3.41
N ALA A 231 8.15 18.48 2.55
CA ALA A 231 8.78 17.19 2.75
C ALA A 231 9.74 17.22 3.95
N GLN A 232 10.54 18.29 4.08
CA GLN A 232 11.49 18.44 5.19
C GLN A 232 10.80 18.59 6.54
N ALA A 233 9.63 19.23 6.61
CA ALA A 233 8.82 19.28 7.82
C ALA A 233 8.39 17.86 8.29
N LEU A 234 8.07 16.96 7.36
CA LEU A 234 7.74 15.56 7.68
C LEU A 234 8.98 14.76 8.08
N VAL A 235 10.12 14.97 7.40
CA VAL A 235 11.40 14.28 7.70
C VAL A 235 11.96 14.73 9.05
N ALA A 236 11.72 15.97 9.46
CA ALA A 236 12.18 16.49 10.75
C ALA A 236 11.63 15.67 11.94
N VAL A 237 10.40 15.16 11.83
CA VAL A 237 9.76 14.41 12.94
C VAL A 237 10.58 13.19 13.37
N PRO A 238 10.84 12.18 12.51
CA PRO A 238 11.65 11.03 12.90
C PRO A 238 13.10 11.39 13.20
N ARG A 239 13.67 12.42 12.54
CA ARG A 239 15.03 12.90 12.81
C ARG A 239 15.15 13.47 14.22
N ASP A 240 14.22 14.29 14.66
CA ASP A 240 14.23 14.89 16.01
C ASP A 240 13.92 13.85 17.09
N GLN A 241 13.07 12.87 16.81
CA GLN A 241 12.83 11.74 17.70
C GLN A 241 14.13 10.94 17.92
N ALA A 242 14.83 10.59 16.82
CA ALA A 242 16.09 9.86 16.90
C ALA A 242 17.18 10.64 17.68
N ARG A 243 17.31 11.95 17.46
CA ARG A 243 18.24 12.81 18.19
C ARG A 243 17.94 12.86 19.70
N ARG A 244 16.66 13.00 20.06
CA ARG A 244 16.25 13.00 21.48
C ARG A 244 16.56 11.68 22.17
N LEU A 245 16.31 10.54 21.49
CA LEU A 245 16.62 9.22 22.03
C LEU A 245 18.14 8.98 22.17
N ALA A 246 18.93 9.46 21.19
CA ALA A 246 20.41 9.34 21.25
C ALA A 246 21.04 10.24 22.32
N GLY A 247 20.33 11.23 22.85
CA GLY A 247 20.78 12.11 23.93
C GLY A 247 20.40 11.65 25.36
N LEU A 248 19.70 10.51 25.48
CA LEU A 248 19.35 9.87 26.76
C LEU A 248 20.41 8.88 27.21
#